data_7a7466f61c757736f3f8637eaa6120ce
#
_entry.id   7a7466f61c757736f3f8637eaa6120ce
#
_cell.length_a   1.000
_cell.length_b   1.000
_cell.length_c   1.000
_cell.angle_alpha   90.00
_cell.angle_beta   90.00
_cell.angle_gamma   90.00
#
_symmetry.space_group_name_H-M   'P 1'
#
loop_
_entity.id
_entity.type
_entity.pdbx_description
1 polymer ?
#
loop_
_entity_poly.entity_id
_entity_poly.type
_entity_poly.pdbx_seq_one_letter_code
_entity_poly.pdbx_strand_id
1 'polypeptide(L)'
;MIDLKRLREEREYRDGIERKRVREGLLDEVLAADAARRDQLRRVEELRTRQNAASKEIGKAPPDERPAKIEAAGKLKEELQLLEDALGQLELEVRALSLQVPNPADA
;
A
#
# COMPACT_ATOMS: atom_id res chain seq x y z
N MET A 1 5.84 -17.48 -4.19
CA MET A 1 5.01 -16.31 -4.53
C MET A 1 5.47 -15.69 -5.83
N ILE A 2 4.56 -15.19 -6.66
CA ILE A 2 4.91 -14.59 -7.95
C ILE A 2 5.61 -13.24 -7.77
N ASP A 3 6.35 -12.84 -8.81
CA ASP A 3 6.95 -11.52 -8.88
C ASP A 3 5.93 -10.54 -9.48
N LEU A 4 5.36 -9.68 -8.64
CA LEU A 4 4.35 -8.73 -9.08
C LEU A 4 4.88 -7.69 -10.07
N LYS A 5 6.15 -7.33 -9.95
CA LYS A 5 6.77 -6.41 -10.88
C LYS A 5 6.85 -7.01 -12.29
N ARG A 6 7.27 -8.25 -12.39
CA ARG A 6 7.31 -8.98 -13.66
C ARG A 6 5.93 -9.16 -14.26
N LEU A 7 4.95 -9.46 -13.42
CA LEU A 7 3.58 -9.61 -13.87
C LEU A 7 3.03 -8.33 -14.50
N ARG A 8 3.42 -7.17 -13.99
CA ARG A 8 3.01 -5.88 -14.56
C ARG A 8 3.72 -5.52 -15.85
N GLU A 9 5.02 -5.84 -15.94
CA GLU A 9 5.90 -5.34 -16.99
C GLU A 9 6.18 -6.35 -18.10
N GLU A 10 6.10 -7.65 -17.83
CA GLU A 10 6.48 -8.69 -18.76
C GLU A 10 5.27 -9.47 -19.27
N ARG A 11 4.89 -9.21 -20.50
CA ARG A 11 3.77 -9.88 -21.14
C ARG A 11 3.95 -11.40 -21.22
N GLU A 12 5.15 -11.86 -21.52
CA GLU A 12 5.45 -13.29 -21.61
C GLU A 12 5.26 -14.00 -20.28
N TYR A 13 5.65 -13.35 -19.20
CA TYR A 13 5.46 -13.88 -17.85
C TYR A 13 3.97 -14.05 -17.54
N ARG A 14 3.18 -13.04 -17.88
CA ARG A 14 1.73 -13.08 -17.70
C ARG A 14 1.08 -14.18 -18.56
N ASP A 15 1.47 -14.27 -19.83
CA ASP A 15 0.95 -15.29 -20.75
C ASP A 15 1.29 -16.70 -20.27
N GLY A 16 2.48 -16.90 -19.72
CA GLY A 16 2.89 -18.18 -19.12
C GLY A 16 2.00 -18.60 -17.96
N ILE A 17 1.60 -17.66 -17.13
CA ILE A 17 0.68 -17.90 -16.01
C ILE A 17 -0.72 -18.25 -16.55
N GLU A 18 -1.22 -17.51 -17.50
CA GLU A 18 -2.54 -17.73 -18.10
C GLU A 18 -2.66 -19.12 -18.75
N ARG A 19 -1.59 -19.61 -19.38
CA ARG A 19 -1.56 -20.95 -19.97
C ARG A 19 -1.70 -22.08 -18.94
N LYS A 20 -1.47 -21.80 -17.65
CA LYS A 20 -1.68 -22.76 -16.57
C LYS A 20 -3.13 -22.83 -16.09
N ARG A 21 -4.06 -22.22 -16.81
CA ARG A 21 -5.49 -22.23 -16.53
C ARG A 21 -5.85 -21.67 -15.16
N VAL A 22 -5.34 -20.49 -14.84
CA VAL A 22 -5.73 -19.78 -13.63
C VAL A 22 -7.19 -19.33 -13.73
N ARG A 23 -7.80 -19.04 -12.57
CA ARG A 23 -9.17 -18.51 -12.53
C ARG A 23 -9.28 -17.26 -13.39
N GLU A 24 -10.37 -17.19 -14.19
CA GLU A 24 -10.62 -16.03 -15.05
C GLU A 24 -10.63 -14.74 -14.24
N GLY A 25 -9.92 -13.74 -14.72
CA GLY A 25 -9.82 -12.46 -14.06
C GLY A 25 -8.88 -12.41 -12.86
N LEU A 26 -8.29 -13.53 -12.43
CA LEU A 26 -7.39 -13.56 -11.28
C LEU A 26 -6.20 -12.63 -11.44
N LEU A 27 -5.56 -12.63 -12.62
CA LEU A 27 -4.41 -11.76 -12.87
C LEU A 27 -4.81 -10.28 -12.81
N ASP A 28 -5.98 -9.95 -13.32
CA ASP A 28 -6.49 -8.58 -13.25
C ASP A 28 -6.80 -8.17 -11.82
N GLU A 29 -7.35 -9.08 -11.00
CA GLU A 29 -7.58 -8.83 -9.57
C GLU A 29 -6.27 -8.59 -8.82
N VAL A 30 -5.24 -9.39 -9.09
CA VAL A 30 -3.92 -9.23 -8.47
C VAL A 30 -3.33 -7.87 -8.83
N LEU A 31 -3.36 -7.49 -10.10
CA LEU A 31 -2.82 -6.21 -10.55
C LEU A 31 -3.60 -5.03 -9.98
N ALA A 32 -4.92 -5.11 -9.91
CA ALA A 32 -5.75 -4.06 -9.32
C ALA A 32 -5.48 -3.91 -7.82
N ALA A 33 -5.39 -5.01 -7.09
CA ALA A 33 -5.10 -5.00 -5.67
C ALA A 33 -3.69 -4.44 -5.39
N ASP A 34 -2.70 -4.80 -6.21
CA ASP A 34 -1.34 -4.27 -6.08
C ASP A 34 -1.30 -2.76 -6.36
N ALA A 35 -2.03 -2.29 -7.35
CA ALA A 35 -2.11 -0.86 -7.66
C ALA A 35 -2.75 -0.09 -6.50
N ALA A 36 -3.83 -0.61 -5.92
CA ALA A 36 -4.48 -0.01 -4.76
C ALA A 36 -3.53 0.05 -3.56
N ARG A 37 -2.78 -1.03 -3.33
CA ARG A 37 -1.77 -1.09 -2.26
C ARG A 37 -0.70 -0.03 -2.43
N ARG A 38 -0.16 0.13 -3.64
CA ARG A 38 0.88 1.13 -3.92
C ARG A 38 0.36 2.55 -3.74
N ASP A 39 -0.86 2.82 -4.17
CA ASP A 39 -1.51 4.12 -3.95
C ASP A 39 -1.67 4.41 -2.47
N GLN A 40 -2.13 3.44 -1.70
CA GLN A 40 -2.33 3.60 -0.26
C GLN A 40 -0.99 3.80 0.45
N LEU A 41 0.05 3.06 0.05
CA LEU A 41 1.39 3.23 0.61
C LEU A 41 1.90 4.66 0.40
N ARG A 42 1.68 5.22 -0.79
CA ARG A 42 2.05 6.60 -1.10
C ARG A 42 1.36 7.59 -0.17
N ARG A 43 0.06 7.40 0.07
CA ARG A 43 -0.72 8.24 0.99
C ARG A 43 -0.21 8.15 2.43
N VAL A 44 0.13 6.95 2.87
CA VAL A 44 0.72 6.73 4.20
C VAL A 44 2.05 7.46 4.33
N GLU A 45 2.93 7.35 3.35
CA GLU A 45 4.23 8.02 3.36
C GLU A 45 4.11 9.54 3.37
N GLU A 46 3.20 10.08 2.56
CA GLU A 46 2.93 11.52 2.54
C GLU A 46 2.44 12.01 3.89
N LEU A 47 1.53 11.28 4.52
CA LEU A 47 0.98 11.67 5.80
C LEU A 47 2.00 11.54 6.93
N ARG A 48 2.88 10.53 6.87
CA ARG A 48 4.00 10.41 7.82
C ARG A 48 4.92 11.62 7.73
N THR A 49 5.22 12.07 6.52
CA THR A 49 6.04 13.25 6.30
C THR A 49 5.39 14.48 6.93
N ARG A 50 4.09 14.65 6.75
CA ARG A 50 3.34 15.75 7.36
C ARG A 50 3.33 15.66 8.88
N GLN A 51 3.15 14.46 9.43
CA GLN A 51 3.17 14.25 10.89
C GLN A 51 4.54 14.58 11.48
N ASN A 52 5.61 14.17 10.83
CA ASN A 52 6.97 14.47 11.28
C ASN A 52 7.22 15.98 11.25
N ALA A 53 6.78 16.67 10.20
CA ALA A 53 6.89 18.12 10.10
C ALA A 53 6.09 18.81 11.21
N ALA A 54 4.86 18.36 11.47
CA ALA A 54 4.01 18.90 12.52
C ALA A 54 4.64 18.72 13.90
N SER A 55 5.26 17.56 14.17
CA SER A 55 5.96 17.27 15.42
C SER A 55 7.15 18.22 15.64
N LYS A 56 7.89 18.50 14.57
CA LYS A 56 9.00 19.46 14.63
C LYS A 56 8.52 20.88 14.91
N GLU A 57 7.41 21.26 14.31
CA GLU A 57 6.80 22.58 14.54
C GLU A 57 6.34 22.77 15.98
N ILE A 58 5.80 21.72 16.60
CA ILE A 58 5.40 21.75 18.02
C ILE A 58 6.61 22.09 18.90
N GLY A 59 7.77 21.48 18.64
CA GLY A 59 8.99 21.72 19.38
C GLY A 59 9.53 23.15 19.24
N LYS A 60 9.18 23.83 18.15
CA LYS A 60 9.63 25.21 17.88
C LYS A 60 8.58 26.26 18.21
N ALA A 61 7.35 25.85 18.49
CA ALA A 61 6.24 26.75 18.70
C ALA A 61 6.32 27.47 20.06
N PRO A 62 5.84 28.75 20.15
CA PRO A 62 5.64 29.41 21.43
C PRO A 62 4.61 28.64 22.28
N PRO A 63 4.68 28.75 23.61
CA PRO A 63 3.76 28.02 24.49
C PRO A 63 2.29 28.27 24.25
N ASP A 64 1.90 29.45 23.78
CA ASP A 64 0.52 29.84 23.50
C ASP A 64 -0.02 29.17 22.20
N GLU A 65 0.86 28.81 21.28
CA GLU A 65 0.48 28.14 20.02
C GLU A 65 0.55 26.62 20.09
N ARG A 66 1.26 26.08 21.08
CA ARG A 66 1.45 24.62 21.22
C ARG A 66 0.16 23.82 21.29
N PRO A 67 -0.85 24.20 22.09
CA PRO A 67 -2.06 23.39 22.19
C PRO A 67 -2.76 23.16 20.86
N ALA A 68 -2.86 24.20 20.02
CA ALA A 68 -3.48 24.10 18.71
C ALA A 68 -2.67 23.18 17.77
N LYS A 69 -1.34 23.28 17.82
CA LYS A 69 -0.46 22.45 17.01
C LYS A 69 -0.46 20.99 17.45
N ILE A 70 -0.53 20.73 18.75
CA ILE A 70 -0.65 19.38 19.29
C ILE A 70 -1.97 18.75 18.85
N GLU A 71 -3.06 19.50 18.88
CA GLU A 71 -4.36 19.02 18.42
C GLU A 71 -4.33 18.66 16.94
N ALA A 72 -3.76 19.53 16.10
CA ALA A 72 -3.61 19.29 14.68
C ALA A 72 -2.75 18.03 14.39
N ALA A 73 -1.63 17.87 15.12
CA ALA A 73 -0.77 16.70 14.99
C ALA A 73 -1.49 15.43 15.44
N GLY A 74 -2.33 15.52 16.47
CA GLY A 74 -3.15 14.39 16.92
C GLY A 74 -4.14 13.91 15.85
N LYS A 75 -4.75 14.85 15.14
CA LYS A 75 -5.66 14.51 14.03
C LYS A 75 -4.91 13.83 12.88
N LEU A 76 -3.71 14.31 12.55
CA LEU A 76 -2.85 13.68 11.55
C LEU A 76 -2.48 12.25 11.95
N LYS A 77 -2.17 12.04 13.24
CA LYS A 77 -1.83 10.71 13.75
C LYS A 77 -3.01 9.75 13.64
N GLU A 78 -4.22 10.20 13.97
CA GLU A 78 -5.43 9.38 13.83
C GLU A 78 -5.70 9.02 12.37
N GLU A 79 -5.59 9.98 11.46
CA GLU A 79 -5.75 9.77 10.04
C GLU A 79 -4.70 8.80 9.51
N LEU A 80 -3.44 8.94 9.93
CA LEU A 80 -2.36 8.05 9.56
C LEU A 80 -2.65 6.61 10.00
N GLN A 81 -3.16 6.43 11.23
CA GLN A 81 -3.50 5.11 11.74
C GLN A 81 -4.58 4.44 10.87
N LEU A 82 -5.60 5.18 10.46
CA LEU A 82 -6.64 4.67 9.58
C LEU A 82 -6.07 4.26 8.21
N LEU A 83 -5.17 5.07 7.66
CA LEU A 83 -4.53 4.76 6.38
C LEU A 83 -3.61 3.55 6.49
N GLU A 84 -2.87 3.41 7.60
CA GLU A 84 -2.01 2.25 7.85
C GLU A 84 -2.84 0.96 8.01
N ASP A 85 -3.97 1.02 8.70
CA ASP A 85 -4.87 -0.13 8.85
C ASP A 85 -5.42 -0.56 7.49
N ALA A 86 -5.83 0.39 6.66
CA ALA A 86 -6.31 0.12 5.30
C ALA A 86 -5.19 -0.47 4.44
N LEU A 87 -3.96 0.03 4.57
CA LEU A 87 -2.79 -0.52 3.86
C LEU A 87 -2.55 -1.97 4.26
N GLY A 88 -2.63 -2.28 5.56
CA GLY A 88 -2.49 -3.65 6.05
C GLY A 88 -3.50 -4.61 5.43
N GLN A 89 -4.75 -4.18 5.29
CA GLN A 89 -5.79 -4.98 4.64
C GLN A 89 -5.49 -5.20 3.16
N LEU A 90 -5.03 -4.16 2.46
CA LEU A 90 -4.64 -4.28 1.05
C LEU A 90 -3.45 -5.23 0.85
N GLU A 91 -2.47 -5.18 1.76
CA GLU A 91 -1.32 -6.09 1.72
C GLU A 91 -1.75 -7.54 1.89
N LEU A 92 -2.68 -7.81 2.81
CA LEU A 92 -3.24 -9.15 3.01
C LEU A 92 -4.01 -9.61 1.76
N GLU A 93 -4.77 -8.73 1.14
CA GLU A 93 -5.51 -9.04 -0.08
C GLU A 93 -4.58 -9.39 -1.24
N VAL A 94 -3.55 -8.58 -1.47
CA VAL A 94 -2.54 -8.84 -2.51
C VAL A 94 -1.87 -10.18 -2.27
N ARG A 95 -1.48 -10.47 -1.03
CA ARG A 95 -0.84 -11.73 -0.68
C ARG A 95 -1.77 -12.92 -0.93
N ALA A 96 -3.02 -12.83 -0.51
CA ALA A 96 -3.99 -13.91 -0.70
C ALA A 96 -4.24 -14.19 -2.19
N LEU A 97 -4.40 -13.15 -3.00
CA LEU A 97 -4.59 -13.28 -4.44
C LEU A 97 -3.33 -13.82 -5.13
N SER A 98 -2.16 -13.35 -4.73
CA SER A 98 -0.88 -13.80 -5.30
C SER A 98 -0.64 -15.28 -5.07
N LEU A 99 -1.06 -15.83 -3.93
CA LEU A 99 -0.91 -17.25 -3.62
C LEU A 99 -1.80 -18.15 -4.49
N GLN A 100 -2.84 -17.59 -5.11
CA GLN A 100 -3.71 -18.34 -6.03
C GLN A 100 -3.13 -18.43 -7.44
N VAL A 101 -2.13 -17.61 -7.77
CA VAL A 101 -1.51 -17.58 -9.11
C VAL A 101 -0.36 -18.57 -9.15
N PRO A 102 -0.38 -19.54 -10.11
CA PRO A 102 0.73 -20.48 -10.24
C PRO A 102 2.00 -19.77 -10.71
N ASN A 103 3.14 -20.26 -10.23
CA ASN A 103 4.43 -19.74 -10.66
C ASN A 103 4.82 -20.40 -12.00
N PRO A 104 5.08 -19.64 -13.08
CA PRO A 104 5.46 -20.23 -14.37
C PRO A 104 6.74 -21.06 -14.31
N ALA A 105 7.63 -20.77 -13.37
CA ALA A 105 8.86 -21.51 -13.20
C ALA A 105 8.67 -22.92 -12.63
N ASP A 106 7.51 -23.21 -12.08
CA ASP A 106 7.17 -24.51 -11.48
C ASP A 106 6.54 -25.47 -12.50
N ALA A 107 6.64 -25.17 -13.75
CA ALA A 107 6.06 -25.97 -14.82
C ALA A 107 6.67 -27.40 -14.92
#